data_d5b461cdebb7b11afe65782b4bf31014
#
_entry.id   d5b461cdebb7b11afe65782b4bf31014
#
_cell.length_a   1.000
_cell.length_b   1.000
_cell.length_c   1.000
_cell.angle_alpha   90.00
_cell.angle_beta   90.00
_cell.angle_gamma   90.00
#
_symmetry.space_group_name_H-M   'P 1'
#
loop_
_entity.id
_entity.type
_entity.pdbx_description
1 polymer ?
#
loop_
_entity_poly.entity_id
_entity_poly.type
_entity_poly.pdbx_seq_one_letter_code
_entity_poly.pdbx_strand_id
1 'polypeptide(L)'
;MYRSLLVFLSLSVLCYGACGKKGPPFIPEKSFPLRVEALKGIAENGSVILTGVVPGAEAGSLDVAGCTIYHSRYSLDAPPCDGCPVNLTKLKTLRGAVLSGDRLRCEIPEIDQAGIHFIRVRLVDVEGIEGPPSEQIKLVLPDD
;
A
#
# COMPACT_ATOMS: atom_id res chain seq x y z
N MET A 1 -9.44 31.24 60.24
CA MET A 1 -8.64 30.07 59.94
C MET A 1 -9.47 28.89 59.37
N TYR A 2 -10.62 28.59 59.87
CA TYR A 2 -11.47 27.48 59.38
C TYR A 2 -11.95 27.60 57.92
N ARG A 3 -12.25 28.81 57.47
CA ARG A 3 -12.73 29.09 56.08
C ARG A 3 -11.64 28.81 55.03
N SER A 4 -10.38 29.10 55.30
CA SER A 4 -9.27 28.78 54.36
C SER A 4 -9.01 27.28 54.28
N LEU A 5 -9.17 26.55 55.37
CA LEU A 5 -8.96 25.09 55.40
C LEU A 5 -10.03 24.35 54.56
N LEU A 6 -11.30 24.82 54.62
CA LEU A 6 -12.38 24.25 53.81
C LEU A 6 -12.21 24.49 52.31
N VAL A 7 -11.70 25.65 51.92
CA VAL A 7 -11.42 25.94 50.51
C VAL A 7 -10.26 25.06 49.95
N PHE A 8 -9.22 24.83 50.75
CA PHE A 8 -8.15 23.93 50.34
C PHE A 8 -8.61 22.47 50.24
N LEU A 9 -9.47 22.03 51.14
CA LEU A 9 -10.01 20.68 51.15
C LEU A 9 -10.93 20.42 49.96
N SER A 10 -11.76 21.38 49.56
CA SER A 10 -12.65 21.28 48.39
C SER A 10 -11.87 21.30 47.07
N LEU A 11 -10.78 22.06 46.97
CA LEU A 11 -9.93 22.12 45.79
C LEU A 11 -9.15 20.79 45.58
N SER A 12 -8.74 20.13 46.66
CA SER A 12 -8.06 18.83 46.59
C SER A 12 -8.96 17.71 46.03
N VAL A 13 -10.24 17.71 46.35
CA VAL A 13 -11.20 16.69 45.92
C VAL A 13 -11.47 16.79 44.40
N LEU A 14 -11.41 17.98 43.80
CA LEU A 14 -11.61 18.19 42.37
C LEU A 14 -10.48 17.64 41.52
N CYS A 15 -9.26 17.48 42.05
CA CYS A 15 -8.11 16.95 41.29
C CYS A 15 -8.10 15.41 41.12
N TYR A 16 -8.90 14.68 41.92
CA TYR A 16 -8.92 13.20 41.81
C TYR A 16 -9.89 12.65 40.77
N GLY A 17 -10.69 13.50 40.12
CA GLY A 17 -11.65 13.08 39.09
C GLY A 17 -11.10 12.94 37.69
N ALA A 18 -9.82 13.23 37.43
CA ALA A 18 -9.19 13.15 36.11
C ALA A 18 -8.61 11.75 35.83
N CYS A 19 -9.37 10.68 36.11
CA CYS A 19 -9.03 9.37 35.56
C CYS A 19 -9.30 9.36 34.06
N GLY A 20 -8.25 9.50 33.28
CA GLY A 20 -8.31 9.41 31.82
C GLY A 20 -9.08 8.16 31.38
N LYS A 21 -10.14 8.37 30.62
CA LYS A 21 -10.92 7.31 29.99
C LYS A 21 -9.94 6.50 29.13
N LYS A 22 -9.60 5.29 29.55
CA LYS A 22 -8.85 4.35 28.70
C LYS A 22 -9.69 4.14 27.45
N GLY A 23 -9.15 4.48 26.28
CA GLY A 23 -9.75 4.13 25.00
C GLY A 23 -9.98 2.62 24.93
N PRO A 24 -10.85 2.16 24.02
CA PRO A 24 -11.01 0.72 23.78
C PRO A 24 -9.63 0.12 23.47
N PRO A 25 -9.39 -1.15 23.87
CA PRO A 25 -8.12 -1.81 23.55
C PRO A 25 -7.89 -1.76 22.05
N PHE A 26 -6.71 -1.25 21.67
CA PHE A 26 -6.29 -1.24 20.27
C PHE A 26 -6.15 -2.70 19.83
N ILE A 27 -7.02 -3.14 18.92
CA ILE A 27 -6.87 -4.42 18.25
C ILE A 27 -5.85 -4.17 17.14
N PRO A 28 -4.65 -4.78 17.18
CA PRO A 28 -3.68 -4.64 16.09
C PRO A 28 -4.36 -5.07 14.78
N GLU A 29 -4.41 -4.17 13.80
CA GLU A 29 -4.83 -4.56 12.46
C GLU A 29 -3.86 -5.64 11.95
N LYS A 30 -4.42 -6.74 11.44
CA LYS A 30 -3.61 -7.74 10.75
C LYS A 30 -2.89 -7.04 9.61
N SER A 31 -1.57 -7.08 9.59
CA SER A 31 -0.76 -6.51 8.54
C SER A 31 -0.02 -7.61 7.80
N PHE A 32 -0.04 -7.54 6.49
CA PHE A 32 0.74 -8.42 5.63
C PHE A 32 2.07 -7.72 5.33
N PRO A 33 3.23 -8.23 5.80
CA PRO A 33 4.48 -7.47 5.82
C PRO A 33 5.25 -7.49 4.51
N LEU A 34 4.94 -8.41 3.56
CA LEU A 34 5.70 -8.57 2.34
C LEU A 34 5.49 -7.41 1.37
N ARG A 35 6.59 -6.93 0.80
CA ARG A 35 6.64 -5.84 -0.16
C ARG A 35 7.39 -6.28 -1.42
N VAL A 36 6.94 -5.76 -2.57
CA VAL A 36 7.68 -5.90 -3.82
C VAL A 36 8.75 -4.83 -3.89
N GLU A 37 10.00 -5.25 -4.14
CA GLU A 37 11.15 -4.38 -4.36
C GLU A 37 11.65 -4.51 -5.79
N ALA A 38 12.42 -3.52 -6.25
CA ALA A 38 12.97 -3.47 -7.60
C ALA A 38 11.93 -3.74 -8.70
N LEU A 39 10.72 -3.18 -8.54
CA LEU A 39 9.64 -3.33 -9.52
C LEU A 39 10.07 -2.76 -10.86
N LYS A 40 9.86 -3.55 -11.92
CA LYS A 40 10.09 -3.17 -13.32
C LYS A 40 8.89 -3.54 -14.16
N GLY A 41 8.64 -2.76 -15.22
CA GLY A 41 7.61 -3.02 -16.20
C GLY A 41 8.20 -3.01 -17.59
N ILE A 42 7.79 -3.95 -18.42
CA ILE A 42 8.10 -3.99 -19.86
C ILE A 42 6.80 -4.19 -20.63
N ALA A 43 6.68 -3.51 -21.78
CA ALA A 43 5.60 -3.75 -22.72
C ALA A 43 6.03 -4.85 -23.69
N GLU A 44 5.22 -5.87 -23.81
CA GLU A 44 5.47 -7.02 -24.69
C GLU A 44 4.15 -7.58 -25.22
N ASN A 45 4.02 -7.75 -26.53
CA ASN A 45 2.86 -8.36 -27.19
C ASN A 45 1.50 -7.75 -26.79
N GLY A 46 1.42 -6.41 -26.63
CA GLY A 46 0.18 -5.73 -26.25
C GLY A 46 -0.23 -5.89 -24.79
N SER A 47 0.69 -6.31 -23.94
CA SER A 47 0.49 -6.36 -22.49
C SER A 47 1.69 -5.77 -21.74
N VAL A 48 1.49 -5.40 -20.48
CA VAL A 48 2.60 -5.00 -19.59
C VAL A 48 2.93 -6.16 -18.67
N ILE A 49 4.20 -6.56 -18.70
CA ILE A 49 4.74 -7.55 -17.78
C ILE A 49 5.46 -6.83 -16.64
N LEU A 50 5.00 -7.04 -15.42
CA LEU A 50 5.65 -6.56 -14.21
C LEU A 50 6.52 -7.66 -13.61
N THR A 51 7.73 -7.30 -13.23
CA THR A 51 8.66 -8.17 -12.49
C THR A 51 9.22 -7.44 -11.29
N GLY A 52 9.56 -8.19 -10.24
CA GLY A 52 10.13 -7.63 -9.02
C GLY A 52 10.67 -8.72 -8.11
N VAL A 53 11.23 -8.33 -6.98
CA VAL A 53 11.73 -9.22 -5.94
C VAL A 53 10.91 -9.02 -4.68
N VAL A 54 10.64 -10.10 -3.96
CA VAL A 54 9.90 -10.09 -2.70
C VAL A 54 10.79 -10.70 -1.62
N PRO A 55 11.59 -9.88 -0.93
CA PRO A 55 12.46 -10.38 0.13
C PRO A 55 11.65 -11.09 1.22
N GLY A 56 12.13 -12.26 1.63
CA GLY A 56 11.46 -13.04 2.67
C GLY A 56 10.35 -13.97 2.17
N ALA A 57 9.99 -13.95 0.88
CA ALA A 57 8.99 -14.87 0.32
C ALA A 57 9.47 -16.33 0.33
N GLU A 58 10.78 -16.59 0.28
CA GLU A 58 11.34 -17.94 0.31
C GLU A 58 11.17 -18.66 1.66
N ALA A 59 10.90 -17.92 2.73
CA ALA A 59 10.78 -18.49 4.07
C ALA A 59 9.53 -19.36 4.29
N GLY A 60 8.67 -19.52 3.26
CA GLY A 60 7.53 -20.46 3.27
C GLY A 60 6.45 -20.20 4.33
N SER A 61 6.52 -19.08 5.03
CA SER A 61 5.65 -18.79 6.17
C SER A 61 4.52 -17.80 5.88
N LEU A 62 4.48 -17.21 4.69
CA LEU A 62 3.49 -16.21 4.34
C LEU A 62 2.85 -16.56 2.99
N ASP A 63 1.58 -16.91 3.04
CA ASP A 63 0.80 -17.29 1.86
C ASP A 63 0.45 -16.04 1.02
N VAL A 64 1.23 -15.79 -0.02
CA VAL A 64 0.88 -14.78 -1.03
C VAL A 64 -0.19 -15.37 -1.94
N ALA A 65 -1.41 -14.84 -1.86
CA ALA A 65 -2.53 -15.26 -2.69
C ALA A 65 -2.62 -14.50 -4.01
N GLY A 66 -1.82 -13.43 -4.17
CA GLY A 66 -1.85 -12.64 -5.38
C GLY A 66 -1.23 -11.26 -5.21
N CYS A 67 -1.55 -10.36 -6.14
CA CYS A 67 -1.15 -8.96 -6.06
C CYS A 67 -2.27 -8.03 -6.54
N THR A 68 -2.35 -6.83 -5.94
CA THR A 68 -3.19 -5.73 -6.39
C THR A 68 -2.35 -4.72 -7.15
N ILE A 69 -2.83 -4.33 -8.32
CA ILE A 69 -2.19 -3.37 -9.21
C ILE A 69 -2.92 -2.04 -9.10
N TYR A 70 -2.17 -1.00 -8.82
CA TYR A 70 -2.60 0.39 -8.82
C TYR A 70 -2.00 1.09 -10.02
N HIS A 71 -2.82 1.81 -10.76
CA HIS A 71 -2.46 2.39 -12.03
C HIS A 71 -3.07 3.76 -12.24
N SER A 72 -2.37 4.58 -13.02
CA SER A 72 -2.87 5.83 -13.58
C SER A 72 -2.21 6.06 -14.93
N ARG A 73 -2.98 6.59 -15.89
CA ARG A 73 -2.50 6.92 -17.25
C ARG A 73 -2.64 8.41 -17.52
N TYR A 74 -1.64 8.97 -18.17
CA TYR A 74 -1.64 10.33 -18.69
C TYR A 74 -1.36 10.29 -20.19
N SER A 75 -1.87 11.30 -20.92
CA SER A 75 -1.54 11.49 -22.33
C SER A 75 -0.05 11.84 -22.50
N LEU A 76 0.54 11.45 -23.62
CA LEU A 76 1.90 11.84 -23.98
C LEU A 76 2.03 13.35 -24.12
N ASP A 77 0.98 14.02 -24.62
CA ASP A 77 0.94 15.47 -24.82
C ASP A 77 0.70 16.29 -23.55
N ALA A 78 0.22 15.64 -22.48
CA ALA A 78 -0.08 16.27 -21.20
C ALA A 78 0.50 15.46 -20.04
N PRO A 79 1.82 15.37 -19.93
CA PRO A 79 2.47 14.67 -18.83
C PRO A 79 2.17 15.37 -17.50
N PRO A 80 2.13 14.63 -16.38
CA PRO A 80 2.05 15.27 -15.08
C PRO A 80 3.33 16.07 -14.80
N CYS A 81 3.21 17.12 -13.99
CA CYS A 81 4.36 17.91 -13.58
C CYS A 81 5.40 17.06 -12.84
N ASP A 82 6.68 17.36 -13.03
CA ASP A 82 7.77 16.66 -12.34
C ASP A 82 7.64 16.84 -10.83
N GLY A 83 7.65 15.70 -10.11
CA GLY A 83 7.52 15.67 -8.66
C GLY A 83 6.11 15.87 -8.12
N CYS A 84 5.10 16.06 -8.97
CA CYS A 84 3.71 16.10 -8.52
C CYS A 84 3.22 14.72 -8.08
N PRO A 85 2.43 14.66 -7.01
CA PRO A 85 1.83 13.39 -6.58
C PRO A 85 0.88 12.86 -7.65
N VAL A 86 1.09 11.61 -8.04
CA VAL A 86 0.23 10.90 -8.99
C VAL A 86 -0.81 10.10 -8.23
N ASN A 87 -2.08 10.35 -8.51
CA ASN A 87 -3.18 9.58 -7.95
C ASN A 87 -3.30 8.24 -8.68
N LEU A 88 -2.95 7.17 -7.98
CA LEU A 88 -3.11 5.81 -8.47
C LEU A 88 -4.44 5.24 -8.01
N THR A 89 -5.20 4.69 -8.93
CA THR A 89 -6.44 3.95 -8.65
C THR A 89 -6.21 2.46 -8.76
N LYS A 90 -6.99 1.68 -8.02
CA LYS A 90 -6.95 0.23 -8.10
C LYS A 90 -7.44 -0.20 -9.48
N LEU A 91 -6.57 -0.83 -10.27
CA LEU A 91 -6.91 -1.38 -11.57
C LEU A 91 -7.56 -2.75 -11.41
N LYS A 92 -6.82 -3.69 -10.79
CA LYS A 92 -7.31 -5.06 -10.54
C LYS A 92 -6.53 -5.75 -9.45
N THR A 93 -7.08 -6.83 -8.95
CA THR A 93 -6.37 -7.81 -8.11
C THR A 93 -6.21 -9.10 -8.90
N LEU A 94 -4.97 -9.50 -9.12
CA LEU A 94 -4.60 -10.80 -9.68
C LEU A 94 -4.51 -11.80 -8.55
N ARG A 95 -5.22 -12.92 -8.67
CA ARG A 95 -5.15 -14.04 -7.73
C ARG A 95 -4.46 -15.22 -8.39
N GLY A 96 -3.74 -16.01 -7.60
CA GLY A 96 -3.01 -17.18 -8.07
C GLY A 96 -1.50 -17.03 -7.95
N ALA A 97 -0.76 -17.92 -8.62
CA ALA A 97 0.69 -17.98 -8.54
C ALA A 97 1.36 -16.80 -9.26
N VAL A 98 1.51 -15.68 -8.56
CA VAL A 98 2.24 -14.49 -9.03
C VAL A 98 3.70 -14.51 -8.62
N LEU A 99 4.10 -15.42 -7.73
CA LEU A 99 5.47 -15.60 -7.24
C LEU A 99 6.05 -16.93 -7.71
N SER A 100 7.33 -16.89 -8.07
CA SER A 100 8.19 -18.07 -8.26
C SER A 100 9.45 -17.87 -7.40
N GLY A 101 9.48 -18.55 -6.24
CA GLY A 101 10.45 -18.23 -5.20
C GLY A 101 10.23 -16.81 -4.69
N ASP A 102 11.27 -16.00 -4.69
CA ASP A 102 11.25 -14.58 -4.33
C ASP A 102 10.88 -13.63 -5.49
N ARG A 103 10.59 -14.16 -6.69
CA ARG A 103 10.36 -13.36 -7.90
C ARG A 103 8.89 -13.20 -8.20
N LEU A 104 8.46 -11.94 -8.26
CA LEU A 104 7.15 -11.55 -8.78
C LEU A 104 7.19 -11.53 -10.31
N ARG A 105 6.12 -12.08 -10.93
CA ARG A 105 5.80 -11.89 -12.35
C ARG A 105 4.28 -11.77 -12.50
N CYS A 106 3.84 -10.64 -13.02
CA CYS A 106 2.44 -10.37 -13.32
C CYS A 106 2.30 -9.87 -14.75
N GLU A 107 1.30 -10.37 -15.48
CA GLU A 107 0.95 -9.88 -16.80
C GLU A 107 -0.37 -9.09 -16.74
N ILE A 108 -0.38 -7.92 -17.37
CA ILE A 108 -1.49 -6.97 -17.32
C ILE A 108 -1.86 -6.59 -18.76
N PRO A 109 -2.78 -7.31 -19.37
CA PRO A 109 -3.23 -7.03 -20.74
C PRO A 109 -4.08 -5.74 -20.83
N GLU A 110 -4.61 -5.24 -19.72
CA GLU A 110 -5.43 -4.03 -19.69
C GLU A 110 -4.62 -2.73 -19.85
N ILE A 111 -3.29 -2.82 -19.83
CA ILE A 111 -2.40 -1.68 -20.07
C ILE A 111 -1.80 -1.83 -21.47
N ASP A 112 -2.60 -1.53 -22.48
CA ASP A 112 -2.29 -1.64 -23.90
C ASP A 112 -2.32 -0.31 -24.66
N GLN A 113 -2.84 0.75 -24.03
CA GLN A 113 -3.01 2.05 -24.67
C GLN A 113 -1.74 2.90 -24.59
N ALA A 114 -1.46 3.68 -25.66
CA ALA A 114 -0.39 4.67 -25.64
C ALA A 114 -0.55 5.68 -24.51
N GLY A 115 0.56 6.09 -23.92
CA GLY A 115 0.55 7.05 -22.82
C GLY A 115 1.68 6.87 -21.83
N ILE A 116 1.63 7.69 -20.79
CA ILE A 116 2.51 7.62 -19.64
C ILE A 116 1.76 6.90 -18.53
N HIS A 117 2.24 5.71 -18.16
CA HIS A 117 1.63 4.86 -17.16
C HIS A 117 2.44 4.89 -15.87
N PHE A 118 1.76 5.12 -14.76
CA PHE A 118 2.33 4.99 -13.42
C PHE A 118 1.72 3.76 -12.77
N ILE A 119 2.56 2.89 -12.24
CA ILE A 119 2.15 1.60 -11.73
C ILE A 119 2.78 1.37 -10.36
N ARG A 120 2.02 0.78 -9.46
CA ARG A 120 2.43 0.33 -8.13
C ARG A 120 1.74 -0.98 -7.83
N VAL A 121 2.42 -1.86 -7.10
CA VAL A 121 1.92 -3.19 -6.75
C VAL A 121 1.89 -3.34 -5.25
N ARG A 122 0.85 -4.02 -4.73
CA ARG A 122 0.78 -4.54 -3.37
C ARG A 122 0.54 -6.03 -3.42
N LEU A 123 1.25 -6.79 -2.63
CA LEU A 123 0.95 -8.21 -2.44
C LEU A 123 -0.30 -8.37 -1.60
N VAL A 124 -1.00 -9.46 -1.80
CA VAL A 124 -2.24 -9.78 -1.08
C VAL A 124 -2.11 -11.18 -0.51
N ASP A 125 -2.47 -11.34 0.76
CA ASP A 125 -2.54 -12.64 1.41
C ASP A 125 -3.83 -13.41 1.10
N VAL A 126 -3.98 -14.62 1.67
CA VAL A 126 -5.15 -15.47 1.50
C VAL A 126 -6.42 -14.86 2.09
N GLU A 127 -6.32 -13.99 3.07
CA GLU A 127 -7.45 -13.27 3.70
C GLU A 127 -7.83 -12.00 2.90
N GLY A 128 -7.03 -11.59 1.92
CA GLY A 128 -7.23 -10.38 1.12
C GLY A 128 -6.61 -9.13 1.72
N ILE A 129 -5.72 -9.29 2.71
CA ILE A 129 -5.00 -8.16 3.33
C ILE A 129 -3.87 -7.73 2.41
N GLU A 130 -3.83 -6.44 2.10
CA GLU A 130 -2.80 -5.86 1.25
C GLU A 130 -1.56 -5.49 2.07
N GLY A 131 -0.40 -5.85 1.53
CA GLY A 131 0.90 -5.47 2.07
C GLY A 131 1.29 -4.02 1.74
N PRO A 132 2.49 -3.61 2.16
CA PRO A 132 3.05 -2.31 1.81
C PRO A 132 3.16 -2.14 0.29
N PRO A 133 3.00 -0.90 -0.22
CA PRO A 133 3.14 -0.64 -1.65
C PRO A 133 4.58 -0.81 -2.12
N SER A 134 4.78 -1.28 -3.34
CA SER A 134 6.07 -1.20 -4.04
C SER A 134 6.48 0.25 -4.29
N GLU A 135 7.69 0.45 -4.79
CA GLU A 135 8.04 1.69 -5.47
C GLU A 135 7.12 1.91 -6.68
N GLN A 136 6.91 3.18 -7.02
CA GLN A 136 6.16 3.56 -8.21
C GLN A 136 7.09 3.52 -9.41
N ILE A 137 6.66 2.85 -10.48
CA ILE A 137 7.35 2.89 -11.76
C ILE A 137 6.59 3.75 -12.76
N LYS A 138 7.34 4.30 -13.70
CA LYS A 138 6.82 5.02 -14.87
C LYS A 138 7.16 4.22 -16.11
N LEU A 139 6.16 3.92 -16.91
CA LEU A 139 6.28 3.25 -18.21
C LEU A 139 5.68 4.16 -19.28
N VAL A 140 6.37 4.29 -20.42
CA VAL A 140 5.87 5.06 -21.56
C VAL A 140 5.58 4.09 -22.69
N LEU A 141 4.32 4.05 -23.12
CA LEU A 141 3.88 3.31 -24.30
C LEU A 141 3.71 4.31 -25.44
N PRO A 142 4.48 4.18 -26.55
CA PRO A 142 4.34 5.06 -27.70
C PRO A 142 3.00 4.87 -28.42
N ASP A 143 2.58 5.85 -29.19
CA ASP A 143 1.57 5.67 -30.24
C ASP A 143 2.24 4.89 -31.41
N ASP A 144 1.60 3.82 -31.84
CA ASP A 144 2.01 3.05 -33.03
C ASP A 144 1.60 3.76 -34.34
#